data_1bbb789cd07c4939e2fc6138a3cc49f9
#
_entry.id   1bbb789cd07c4939e2fc6138a3cc49f9
#
_cell.length_a   1.000
_cell.length_b   1.000
_cell.length_c   1.000
_cell.angle_alpha   90.00
_cell.angle_beta   90.00
_cell.angle_gamma   90.00
#
_symmetry.space_group_name_H-M   'P 1'
#
loop_
_entity.id
_entity.type
_entity.pdbx_description
1 polymer ?
#
loop_
_entity_poly.entity_id
_entity_poly.type
_entity_poly.pdbx_seq_one_letter_code
_entity_poly.pdbx_strand_id
1 'polypeptide(L)'
;LNNNNNVINIKEIVMELKGSKTEQNLKDAFAGESQANRRYLYFAQKADVEGFNDVAAVFRSTAEGETGHAHGHLEYLEACGDPATGEPFGDTIANLKSAIAGETHEYTDMYPGMAKSARDEGFDEIADWFETLAKAERSHANRFQKALDEVA
;
A
#
# COMPACT_ATOMS: atom_id res chain seq x y z
N LEU A 1 -7.56 5.81 47.75
CA LEU A 1 -7.23 6.33 46.42
C LEU A 1 -6.92 5.14 45.56
N ASN A 2 -7.92 4.59 44.86
CA ASN A 2 -7.75 3.49 43.91
C ASN A 2 -7.26 4.04 42.57
N ASN A 3 -5.98 3.83 42.29
CA ASN A 3 -5.44 3.96 40.94
C ASN A 3 -5.80 2.67 40.17
N ASN A 4 -6.95 2.65 39.54
CA ASN A 4 -7.22 1.69 38.47
C ASN A 4 -6.41 2.12 37.26
N ASN A 5 -5.16 1.64 37.17
CA ASN A 5 -4.44 1.63 35.92
C ASN A 5 -5.14 0.64 34.99
N ASN A 6 -6.02 1.16 34.12
CA ASN A 6 -6.53 0.42 32.98
C ASN A 6 -5.35 0.12 32.06
N VAL A 7 -4.64 -0.95 32.31
CA VAL A 7 -3.76 -1.57 31.33
C VAL A 7 -4.70 -2.21 30.31
N ILE A 8 -4.99 -1.49 29.23
CA ILE A 8 -5.79 -2.02 28.14
C ILE A 8 -5.03 -3.21 27.57
N ASN A 9 -5.64 -4.39 27.63
CA ASN A 9 -5.03 -5.61 27.13
C ASN A 9 -4.94 -5.52 25.59
N ILE A 10 -3.74 -5.56 25.06
CA ILE A 10 -3.47 -5.47 23.61
C ILE A 10 -4.28 -6.53 22.84
N LYS A 11 -4.51 -7.72 23.42
CA LYS A 11 -5.35 -8.76 22.82
C LYS A 11 -6.82 -8.34 22.70
N GLU A 12 -7.36 -7.58 23.67
CA GLU A 12 -8.74 -7.08 23.62
C GLU A 12 -8.88 -6.02 22.53
N ILE A 13 -7.89 -5.10 22.38
CA ILE A 13 -7.88 -4.10 21.31
C ILE A 13 -7.84 -4.78 19.93
N VAL A 14 -6.99 -5.79 19.74
CA VAL A 14 -6.88 -6.56 18.50
C VAL A 14 -8.19 -7.24 18.13
N MET A 15 -8.88 -7.84 19.11
CA MET A 15 -10.17 -8.50 18.87
C MET A 15 -11.33 -7.52 18.62
N GLU A 16 -11.27 -6.31 19.20
CA GLU A 16 -12.27 -5.27 18.98
C GLU A 16 -12.12 -4.58 17.61
N LEU A 17 -10.89 -4.34 17.15
CA LEU A 17 -10.64 -3.68 15.89
C LEU A 17 -10.88 -4.61 14.69
N LYS A 18 -10.40 -5.85 14.76
CA LYS A 18 -10.51 -6.81 13.66
C LYS A 18 -11.98 -7.16 13.37
N GLY A 19 -12.39 -7.03 12.12
CA GLY A 19 -13.76 -7.26 11.66
C GLY A 19 -14.71 -6.08 11.89
N SER A 20 -14.25 -4.98 12.48
CA SER A 20 -15.05 -3.79 12.75
C SER A 20 -15.19 -2.89 11.53
N LYS A 21 -16.17 -1.98 11.58
CA LYS A 21 -16.30 -0.89 10.60
C LYS A 21 -15.07 0.04 10.65
N THR A 22 -14.48 0.22 11.84
CA THR A 22 -13.28 1.04 12.03
C THR A 22 -12.07 0.43 11.31
N GLU A 23 -11.87 -0.88 11.32
CA GLU A 23 -10.84 -1.54 10.51
C GLU A 23 -11.02 -1.22 9.03
N GLN A 24 -12.24 -1.37 8.50
CA GLN A 24 -12.51 -1.04 7.11
C GLN A 24 -12.25 0.45 6.80
N ASN A 25 -12.63 1.33 7.71
CA ASN A 25 -12.35 2.77 7.56
C ASN A 25 -10.84 3.06 7.53
N LEU A 26 -10.04 2.38 8.34
CA LEU A 26 -8.57 2.52 8.31
C LEU A 26 -7.98 2.03 6.98
N LYS A 27 -8.48 0.94 6.43
CA LYS A 27 -8.09 0.44 5.10
C LYS A 27 -8.44 1.42 4.00
N ASP A 28 -9.65 1.95 4.01
CA ASP A 28 -10.11 2.92 3.02
C ASP A 28 -9.33 4.24 3.13
N ALA A 29 -9.08 4.71 4.36
CA ALA A 29 -8.30 5.90 4.61
C ALA A 29 -6.84 5.72 4.16
N PHE A 30 -6.22 4.59 4.46
CA PHE A 30 -4.87 4.25 3.97
C PHE A 30 -4.79 4.27 2.45
N ALA A 31 -5.75 3.65 1.78
CA ALA A 31 -5.82 3.65 0.31
C ALA A 31 -5.98 5.06 -0.24
N GLY A 32 -6.86 5.88 0.35
CA GLY A 32 -7.09 7.27 -0.04
C GLY A 32 -5.86 8.16 0.14
N GLU A 33 -5.19 8.10 1.29
CA GLU A 33 -3.99 8.89 1.58
C GLU A 33 -2.82 8.47 0.68
N SER A 34 -2.65 7.17 0.44
CA SER A 34 -1.62 6.64 -0.47
C SER A 34 -1.85 7.10 -1.91
N GLN A 35 -3.10 7.09 -2.38
CA GLN A 35 -3.47 7.62 -3.69
C GLN A 35 -3.24 9.13 -3.77
N ALA A 36 -3.65 9.89 -2.76
CA ALA A 36 -3.45 11.33 -2.69
C ALA A 36 -1.95 11.70 -2.76
N ASN A 37 -1.10 11.00 -2.00
CA ASN A 37 0.36 11.18 -2.05
C ASN A 37 0.86 11.08 -3.50
N ARG A 38 0.55 10.00 -4.19
CA ARG A 38 1.06 9.75 -5.54
C ARG A 38 0.47 10.72 -6.57
N ARG A 39 -0.82 11.06 -6.45
CA ARG A 39 -1.48 12.05 -7.31
C ARG A 39 -0.84 13.43 -7.14
N TYR A 40 -0.57 13.89 -5.93
CA TYR A 40 0.03 15.19 -5.68
C TYR A 40 1.47 15.28 -6.21
N LEU A 41 2.26 14.21 -6.08
CA LEU A 41 3.58 14.15 -6.71
C LEU A 41 3.51 14.26 -8.24
N TYR A 42 2.55 13.61 -8.85
CA TYR A 42 2.29 13.73 -10.30
C TYR A 42 1.85 15.14 -10.67
N PHE A 43 0.95 15.75 -9.89
CA PHE A 43 0.50 17.13 -10.12
C PHE A 43 1.65 18.13 -9.96
N ALA A 44 2.55 17.90 -9.01
CA ALA A 44 3.75 18.72 -8.85
C ALA A 44 4.63 18.72 -10.10
N GLN A 45 4.85 17.54 -10.71
CA GLN A 45 5.60 17.45 -11.97
C GLN A 45 4.95 18.25 -13.10
N LYS A 46 3.63 18.22 -13.21
CA LYS A 46 2.90 18.99 -14.23
C LYS A 46 3.01 20.49 -13.97
N ALA A 47 2.87 20.92 -12.72
CA ALA A 47 3.02 22.32 -12.32
C ALA A 47 4.43 22.85 -12.64
N ASP A 48 5.48 22.06 -12.40
CA ASP A 48 6.86 22.43 -12.76
C ASP A 48 7.03 22.61 -14.27
N VAL A 49 6.49 21.71 -15.09
CA VAL A 49 6.54 21.80 -16.55
C VAL A 49 5.82 23.05 -17.06
N GLU A 50 4.72 23.44 -16.42
CA GLU A 50 3.97 24.66 -16.76
C GLU A 50 4.60 25.95 -16.19
N GLY A 51 5.63 25.84 -15.36
CA GLY A 51 6.33 26.98 -14.73
C GLY A 51 5.73 27.46 -13.43
N PHE A 52 4.78 26.74 -12.83
CA PHE A 52 4.16 27.04 -11.54
C PHE A 52 4.92 26.38 -10.39
N ASN A 53 6.18 26.77 -10.18
CA ASN A 53 7.06 26.10 -9.22
C ASN A 53 6.60 26.24 -7.77
N ASP A 54 5.98 27.37 -7.40
CA ASP A 54 5.43 27.56 -6.05
C ASP A 54 4.24 26.63 -5.80
N VAL A 55 3.40 26.40 -6.81
CA VAL A 55 2.29 25.43 -6.75
C VAL A 55 2.84 24.01 -6.65
N ALA A 56 3.87 23.69 -7.42
CA ALA A 56 4.54 22.38 -7.34
C ALA A 56 5.07 22.11 -5.93
N ALA A 57 5.65 23.11 -5.26
CA ALA A 57 6.13 23.02 -3.88
C ALA A 57 4.99 22.73 -2.90
N VAL A 58 3.81 23.33 -3.08
CA VAL A 58 2.61 23.07 -2.27
C VAL A 58 2.16 21.62 -2.43
N PHE A 59 2.10 21.11 -3.67
CA PHE A 59 1.76 19.71 -3.91
C PHE A 59 2.74 18.75 -3.24
N ARG A 60 4.05 18.98 -3.37
CA ARG A 60 5.08 18.12 -2.75
C ARG A 60 5.00 18.13 -1.24
N SER A 61 4.87 19.30 -0.63
CA SER A 61 4.72 19.43 0.82
C SER A 61 3.48 18.72 1.34
N THR A 62 2.37 18.84 0.64
CA THR A 62 1.13 18.14 1.00
C THR A 62 1.30 16.63 0.86
N ALA A 63 1.95 16.16 -0.20
CA ALA A 63 2.23 14.73 -0.41
C ALA A 63 3.05 14.12 0.76
N GLU A 64 4.01 14.84 1.32
CA GLU A 64 4.76 14.40 2.51
C GLU A 64 3.83 14.23 3.73
N GLY A 65 2.87 15.12 3.90
CA GLY A 65 1.85 15.00 4.96
C GLY A 65 1.00 13.75 4.79
N GLU A 66 0.60 13.43 3.54
CA GLU A 66 -0.19 12.24 3.24
C GLU A 66 0.59 10.94 3.52
N THR A 67 1.92 10.95 3.36
CA THR A 67 2.79 9.83 3.76
C THR A 67 2.66 9.56 5.25
N GLY A 68 2.71 10.59 6.09
CA GLY A 68 2.55 10.47 7.54
C GLY A 68 1.17 9.94 7.94
N HIS A 69 0.12 10.41 7.29
CA HIS A 69 -1.24 9.93 7.51
C HIS A 69 -1.37 8.45 7.14
N ALA A 70 -0.87 8.05 5.98
CA ALA A 70 -0.91 6.66 5.54
C ALA A 70 -0.16 5.73 6.50
N HIS A 71 1.03 6.11 6.95
CA HIS A 71 1.79 5.34 7.94
C HIS A 71 1.05 5.23 9.28
N GLY A 72 0.41 6.31 9.74
CA GLY A 72 -0.41 6.27 10.95
C GLY A 72 -1.55 5.27 10.87
N HIS A 73 -2.24 5.19 9.73
CA HIS A 73 -3.27 4.17 9.52
C HIS A 73 -2.70 2.75 9.52
N LEU A 74 -1.52 2.54 8.91
CA LEU A 74 -0.85 1.23 8.91
C LEU A 74 -0.44 0.78 10.31
N GLU A 75 0.02 1.68 11.17
CA GLU A 75 0.36 1.34 12.56
C GLU A 75 -0.83 0.71 13.30
N TYR A 76 -2.03 1.24 13.13
CA TYR A 76 -3.24 0.62 13.69
C TYR A 76 -3.58 -0.71 13.03
N LEU A 77 -3.37 -0.81 11.71
CA LEU A 77 -3.68 -2.02 10.93
C LEU A 77 -2.72 -3.18 11.18
N GLU A 78 -1.56 -2.96 11.80
CA GLU A 78 -0.68 -4.06 12.23
C GLU A 78 -1.40 -5.09 13.09
N ALA A 79 -2.40 -4.65 13.87
CA ALA A 79 -3.22 -5.53 14.68
C ALA A 79 -4.17 -6.44 13.86
N CYS A 80 -4.43 -6.10 12.60
CA CYS A 80 -5.43 -6.76 11.76
C CYS A 80 -4.84 -7.53 10.58
N GLY A 81 -3.67 -7.16 10.11
CA GLY A 81 -3.01 -7.68 8.92
C GLY A 81 -2.87 -6.64 7.81
N ASP A 82 -2.01 -6.94 6.86
CA ASP A 82 -1.74 -6.08 5.70
C ASP A 82 -3.04 -5.83 4.91
N PRO A 83 -3.41 -4.56 4.66
CA PRO A 83 -4.66 -4.25 3.96
C PRO A 83 -4.72 -4.78 2.52
N ALA A 84 -3.57 -5.06 1.89
CA ALA A 84 -3.52 -5.58 0.53
C ALA A 84 -3.55 -7.12 0.48
N THR A 85 -2.88 -7.80 1.40
CA THR A 85 -2.67 -9.25 1.35
C THR A 85 -3.40 -10.03 2.44
N GLY A 86 -3.76 -9.38 3.54
CA GLY A 86 -4.27 -10.02 4.74
C GLY A 86 -3.21 -10.72 5.59
N GLU A 87 -1.96 -10.76 5.13
CA GLU A 87 -0.86 -11.39 5.85
C GLU A 87 -0.45 -10.56 7.08
N PRO A 88 0.11 -11.19 8.12
CA PRO A 88 0.73 -10.46 9.21
C PRO A 88 1.83 -9.52 8.69
N PHE A 89 1.95 -8.35 9.31
CA PHE A 89 3.02 -7.39 9.01
C PHE A 89 3.39 -6.59 10.26
N GLY A 90 4.50 -5.86 10.21
CA GLY A 90 5.01 -5.04 11.30
C GLY A 90 6.50 -5.26 11.56
N ASP A 91 6.98 -6.51 11.53
CA ASP A 91 8.42 -6.81 11.56
C ASP A 91 8.96 -7.12 10.16
N THR A 92 10.29 -7.06 10.00
CA THR A 92 10.93 -7.19 8.69
C THR A 92 10.61 -8.51 7.99
N ILE A 93 10.61 -9.63 8.71
CA ILE A 93 10.34 -10.95 8.13
C ILE A 93 8.88 -11.05 7.69
N ALA A 94 7.94 -10.62 8.52
CA ALA A 94 6.52 -10.57 8.17
C ALA A 94 6.27 -9.63 6.98
N ASN A 95 6.89 -8.45 6.98
CA ASN A 95 6.76 -7.48 5.91
C ASN A 95 7.27 -8.03 4.56
N LEU A 96 8.39 -8.74 4.55
CA LEU A 96 8.92 -9.40 3.35
C LEU A 96 7.96 -10.48 2.83
N LYS A 97 7.40 -11.29 3.72
CA LYS A 97 6.40 -12.30 3.34
C LYS A 97 5.15 -11.67 2.73
N SER A 98 4.66 -10.60 3.33
CA SER A 98 3.50 -9.88 2.80
C SER A 98 3.80 -9.22 1.44
N ALA A 99 4.99 -8.61 1.29
CA ALA A 99 5.41 -8.04 0.01
C ALA A 99 5.49 -9.11 -1.10
N ILE A 100 6.07 -10.28 -0.81
CA ILE A 100 6.13 -11.40 -1.75
C ILE A 100 4.72 -11.85 -2.14
N ALA A 101 3.80 -11.96 -1.20
CA ALA A 101 2.42 -12.34 -1.48
C ALA A 101 1.73 -11.32 -2.39
N GLY A 102 1.90 -10.02 -2.13
CA GLY A 102 1.36 -8.93 -2.95
C GLY A 102 1.89 -8.95 -4.38
N GLU A 103 3.21 -8.95 -4.54
CA GLU A 103 3.86 -8.98 -5.86
C GLU A 103 3.49 -10.24 -6.64
N THR A 104 3.40 -11.39 -5.96
CA THR A 104 3.00 -12.66 -6.59
C THR A 104 1.56 -12.58 -7.11
N HIS A 105 0.64 -12.04 -6.35
CA HIS A 105 -0.73 -11.81 -6.80
C HIS A 105 -0.77 -10.87 -8.02
N GLU A 106 0.01 -9.80 -8.00
CA GLU A 106 0.06 -8.83 -9.08
C GLU A 106 0.55 -9.44 -10.40
N TYR A 107 1.58 -10.29 -10.38
CA TYR A 107 2.11 -10.86 -11.62
C TYR A 107 1.44 -12.15 -12.08
N THR A 108 0.80 -12.91 -11.18
CA THR A 108 0.12 -14.16 -11.54
C THR A 108 -1.35 -13.99 -11.88
N ASP A 109 -2.02 -13.00 -11.28
CA ASP A 109 -3.47 -12.84 -11.37
C ASP A 109 -3.90 -11.43 -11.80
N MET A 110 -3.55 -10.40 -11.03
CA MET A 110 -4.06 -9.05 -11.22
C MET A 110 -3.72 -8.48 -12.59
N TYR A 111 -2.44 -8.31 -12.91
CA TYR A 111 -2.03 -7.73 -14.20
C TYR A 111 -2.35 -8.62 -15.40
N PRO A 112 -2.16 -9.94 -15.36
CA PRO A 112 -2.63 -10.79 -16.45
C PRO A 112 -4.13 -10.67 -16.73
N GLY A 113 -4.95 -10.61 -15.68
CA GLY A 113 -6.40 -10.42 -15.82
C GLY A 113 -6.76 -9.03 -16.39
N MET A 114 -6.09 -7.98 -15.91
CA MET A 114 -6.28 -6.62 -16.42
C MET A 114 -5.83 -6.48 -17.88
N ALA A 115 -4.71 -7.10 -18.26
CA ALA A 115 -4.24 -7.12 -19.65
C ALA A 115 -5.24 -7.80 -20.57
N LYS A 116 -5.82 -8.94 -20.14
CA LYS A 116 -6.86 -9.62 -20.90
C LYS A 116 -8.08 -8.72 -21.12
N SER A 117 -8.57 -8.09 -20.07
CA SER A 117 -9.73 -7.17 -20.15
C SER A 117 -9.44 -6.01 -21.11
N ALA A 118 -8.26 -5.39 -21.00
CA ALA A 118 -7.87 -4.29 -21.89
C ALA A 118 -7.84 -4.74 -23.35
N ARG A 119 -7.30 -5.92 -23.61
CA ARG A 119 -7.23 -6.47 -24.98
C ARG A 119 -8.61 -6.80 -25.54
N ASP A 120 -9.47 -7.40 -24.73
CA ASP A 120 -10.86 -7.71 -25.11
C ASP A 120 -11.67 -6.43 -25.41
N GLU A 121 -11.35 -5.32 -24.75
CA GLU A 121 -11.98 -4.02 -24.97
C GLU A 121 -11.30 -3.17 -26.09
N GLY A 122 -10.23 -3.66 -26.70
CA GLY A 122 -9.52 -3.01 -27.79
C GLY A 122 -8.43 -2.00 -27.35
N PHE A 123 -8.06 -1.99 -26.07
CA PHE A 123 -6.98 -1.13 -25.53
C PHE A 123 -5.64 -1.86 -25.56
N ASP A 124 -5.13 -2.16 -26.74
CA ASP A 124 -3.93 -3.00 -26.90
C ASP A 124 -2.67 -2.39 -26.27
N GLU A 125 -2.47 -1.09 -26.38
CA GLU A 125 -1.35 -0.39 -25.75
C GLU A 125 -1.38 -0.49 -24.23
N ILE A 126 -2.55 -0.37 -23.64
CA ILE A 126 -2.74 -0.52 -22.19
C ILE A 126 -2.53 -1.99 -21.77
N ALA A 127 -2.99 -2.93 -22.58
CA ALA A 127 -2.73 -4.35 -22.35
C ALA A 127 -1.23 -4.66 -22.33
N ASP A 128 -0.47 -4.13 -23.29
CA ASP A 128 0.99 -4.27 -23.33
C ASP A 128 1.66 -3.65 -22.11
N TRP A 129 1.15 -2.52 -21.63
CA TRP A 129 1.60 -1.89 -20.39
C TRP A 129 1.40 -2.81 -19.18
N PHE A 130 0.21 -3.38 -19.01
CA PHE A 130 -0.07 -4.32 -17.91
C PHE A 130 0.79 -5.59 -17.99
N GLU A 131 1.03 -6.13 -19.17
CA GLU A 131 1.91 -7.28 -19.36
C GLU A 131 3.37 -6.95 -19.01
N THR A 132 3.82 -5.74 -19.32
CA THR A 132 5.14 -5.24 -18.92
C THR A 132 5.26 -5.12 -17.42
N LEU A 133 4.23 -4.59 -16.73
CA LEU A 133 4.18 -4.50 -15.28
C LEU A 133 4.17 -5.88 -14.62
N ALA A 134 3.45 -6.86 -15.16
CA ALA A 134 3.48 -8.23 -14.63
C ALA A 134 4.90 -8.80 -14.58
N LYS A 135 5.73 -8.51 -15.58
CA LYS A 135 7.16 -8.91 -15.58
C LYS A 135 7.96 -8.18 -14.51
N ALA A 136 7.69 -6.89 -14.31
CA ALA A 136 8.35 -6.07 -13.28
C ALA A 136 8.01 -6.59 -11.88
N GLU A 137 6.74 -6.90 -11.60
CA GLU A 137 6.29 -7.39 -10.30
C GLU A 137 6.85 -8.79 -9.98
N ARG A 138 7.03 -9.63 -10.99
CA ARG A 138 7.75 -10.89 -10.84
C ARG A 138 9.20 -10.68 -10.40
N SER A 139 9.88 -9.69 -10.98
CA SER A 139 11.24 -9.30 -10.57
C SER A 139 11.27 -8.80 -9.13
N HIS A 140 10.28 -8.00 -8.72
CA HIS A 140 10.16 -7.54 -7.33
C HIS A 140 9.96 -8.70 -6.36
N ALA A 141 9.05 -9.63 -6.66
CA ALA A 141 8.83 -10.83 -5.84
C ALA A 141 10.12 -11.62 -5.65
N ASN A 142 10.90 -11.82 -6.71
CA ASN A 142 12.18 -12.54 -6.64
C ASN A 142 13.22 -11.79 -5.77
N ARG A 143 13.27 -10.48 -5.85
CA ARG A 143 14.16 -9.65 -5.02
C ARG A 143 13.79 -9.72 -3.54
N PHE A 144 12.50 -9.65 -3.22
CA PHE A 144 12.01 -9.80 -1.85
C PHE A 144 12.26 -11.21 -1.31
N GLN A 145 12.10 -12.24 -2.14
CA GLN A 145 12.39 -13.61 -1.74
C GLN A 145 13.88 -13.78 -1.40
N LYS A 146 14.77 -13.23 -2.22
CA LYS A 146 16.20 -13.25 -1.94
C LYS A 146 16.52 -12.54 -0.62
N ALA A 147 15.93 -11.38 -0.37
CA ALA A 147 16.12 -10.66 0.88
C ALA A 147 15.59 -11.46 2.08
N LEU A 148 14.46 -12.14 1.94
CA LEU A 148 13.92 -13.01 2.98
C LEU A 148 14.87 -14.18 3.29
N ASP A 149 15.43 -14.82 2.26
CA ASP A 149 16.36 -15.94 2.41
C ASP A 149 17.65 -15.51 3.14
N GLU A 150 18.05 -14.24 3.01
CA GLU A 150 19.23 -13.69 3.68
C GLU A 150 19.00 -13.39 5.17
N VAL A 151 17.77 -13.07 5.59
CA VAL A 151 17.47 -12.64 6.98
C VAL A 151 16.66 -13.66 7.77
N ALA A 152 16.12 -14.66 7.15
CA ALA A 152 15.40 -15.76 7.78
C ALA A 152 16.30 -17.00 7.93
#